data_e81c725524628743ccad0ddeaad86df7
#
_entry.id   e81c725524628743ccad0ddeaad86df7
#
_cell.length_a   1.000
_cell.length_b   1.000
_cell.length_c   1.000
_cell.angle_alpha   90.00
_cell.angle_beta   90.00
_cell.angle_gamma   90.00
#
_symmetry.space_group_name_H-M   'P 1'
#
loop_
_entity.id
_entity.type
_entity.pdbx_description
1 polymer ?
#
loop_
_entity_poly.entity_id
_entity_poly.type
_entity_poly.pdbx_seq_one_letter_code
_entity_poly.pdbx_strand_id
1 'polypeptide(L)'
;MEDKNIFKRLSQITSEITAVAKNLNVGWGKSSYKAVGEADVLAAVKPIESKNGVYSYPYSREIIESAVLASAKADGTESKQQFLRVKTVYRFVNVDNPADYVDITTYGDGVDSQDKAPGKAMTYGDKYALLKAYKIITGDDPDQTASAPLNGKEQKPVQRQTISAEKRKALEIFLSQHSVPDDFVCKLYNVSELGGLTEKQHAHIVNNIQKLEDKYREAREK
;
A
#
# COMPACT_ATOMS: atom_id res chain seq x y z
N MET A 1 -34.85 30.60 16.12
CA MET A 1 -34.20 29.29 15.92
C MET A 1 -33.33 29.01 17.13
N GLU A 2 -33.45 27.83 17.74
CA GLU A 2 -32.60 27.45 18.87
C GLU A 2 -31.13 27.44 18.41
N ASP A 3 -30.29 28.21 19.11
CA ASP A 3 -28.85 28.28 18.75
C ASP A 3 -28.18 26.97 19.08
N LYS A 4 -28.03 26.11 18.04
CA LYS A 4 -27.45 24.80 18.18
C LYS A 4 -25.93 24.93 18.21
N ASN A 5 -25.31 24.54 19.30
CA ASN A 5 -23.86 24.46 19.40
C ASN A 5 -23.29 23.36 18.46
N ILE A 6 -21.99 23.37 18.26
CA ILE A 6 -21.30 22.45 17.32
C ILE A 6 -21.64 20.97 17.61
N PHE A 7 -21.71 20.55 18.87
CA PHE A 7 -22.00 19.14 19.20
C PHE A 7 -23.43 18.72 18.84
N LYS A 8 -24.43 19.61 19.02
CA LYS A 8 -25.80 19.36 18.57
C LYS A 8 -25.86 19.24 17.05
N ARG A 9 -25.10 20.07 16.32
CA ARG A 9 -25.01 20.02 14.85
C ARG A 9 -24.33 18.72 14.38
N LEU A 10 -23.18 18.35 14.95
CA LEU A 10 -22.49 17.09 14.63
C LEU A 10 -23.37 15.87 14.92
N SER A 11 -24.10 15.88 16.04
CA SER A 11 -25.06 14.81 16.37
C SER A 11 -26.18 14.69 15.33
N GLN A 12 -26.71 15.82 14.86
CA GLN A 12 -27.73 15.86 13.81
C GLN A 12 -27.17 15.31 12.49
N ILE A 13 -25.97 15.75 12.08
CA ILE A 13 -25.29 15.27 10.87
C ILE A 13 -25.07 13.75 10.95
N THR A 14 -24.61 13.25 12.10
CA THR A 14 -24.39 11.82 12.32
C THR A 14 -25.67 11.00 12.14
N SER A 15 -26.83 11.53 12.52
CA SER A 15 -28.11 10.85 12.35
C SER A 15 -28.61 10.84 10.90
N GLU A 16 -28.17 11.81 10.09
CA GLU A 16 -28.57 11.96 8.69
C GLU A 16 -27.66 11.18 7.72
N ILE A 17 -26.37 11.00 8.08
CA ILE A 17 -25.45 10.20 7.27
C ILE A 17 -25.64 8.71 7.60
N THR A 18 -26.03 7.92 6.62
CA THR A 18 -26.19 6.49 6.79
C THR A 18 -24.89 5.74 6.55
N ALA A 19 -24.70 5.18 5.38
CA ALA A 19 -23.51 4.43 5.01
C ALA A 19 -22.91 4.97 3.71
N VAL A 20 -21.60 4.86 3.57
CA VAL A 20 -20.90 5.25 2.33
C VAL A 20 -20.47 3.98 1.60
N ALA A 21 -20.86 3.87 0.32
CA ALA A 21 -20.54 2.73 -0.51
C ALA A 21 -19.05 2.71 -0.89
N LYS A 22 -18.51 1.49 -1.04
CA LYS A 22 -17.14 1.25 -1.50
C LYS A 22 -17.09 1.28 -3.03
N ASN A 23 -16.76 2.41 -3.62
CA ASN A 23 -16.68 2.57 -5.06
C ASN A 23 -15.25 2.57 -5.61
N LEU A 24 -14.24 2.81 -4.75
CA LEU A 24 -12.84 2.84 -5.14
C LEU A 24 -12.25 1.43 -5.28
N ASN A 25 -11.77 1.07 -6.46
CA ASN A 25 -11.00 -0.15 -6.67
C ASN A 25 -9.52 0.10 -6.37
N VAL A 26 -8.96 -0.65 -5.42
CA VAL A 26 -7.55 -0.55 -5.02
C VAL A 26 -6.85 -1.87 -5.37
N GLY A 27 -5.64 -1.77 -5.97
CA GLY A 27 -4.84 -2.94 -6.35
C GLY A 27 -5.05 -3.39 -7.79
N TRP A 28 -4.37 -4.48 -8.16
CA TRP A 28 -4.37 -5.05 -9.51
C TRP A 28 -4.60 -6.57 -9.48
N GLY A 29 -5.36 -7.09 -10.45
CA GLY A 29 -5.60 -8.52 -10.60
C GLY A 29 -6.28 -9.14 -9.38
N LYS A 30 -5.76 -10.29 -8.92
CA LYS A 30 -6.33 -11.05 -7.79
C LYS A 30 -6.21 -10.36 -6.43
N SER A 31 -5.39 -9.30 -6.32
CA SER A 31 -5.18 -8.52 -5.09
C SER A 31 -6.01 -7.24 -5.07
N SER A 32 -6.97 -7.06 -5.99
CA SER A 32 -7.85 -5.90 -5.99
C SER A 32 -8.95 -6.04 -4.95
N TYR A 33 -9.23 -4.94 -4.25
CA TYR A 33 -10.34 -4.86 -3.30
C TYR A 33 -11.06 -3.51 -3.46
N LYS A 34 -12.30 -3.45 -2.98
CA LYS A 34 -13.08 -2.21 -2.96
C LYS A 34 -12.87 -1.49 -1.63
N ALA A 35 -12.56 -0.20 -1.72
CA ALA A 35 -12.42 0.70 -0.58
C ALA A 35 -13.34 1.90 -0.71
N VAL A 36 -13.55 2.59 0.40
CA VAL A 36 -14.21 3.90 0.41
C VAL A 36 -13.19 4.97 0.01
N GLY A 37 -13.45 5.67 -1.10
CA GLY A 37 -12.67 6.81 -1.55
C GLY A 37 -12.95 8.09 -0.75
N GLU A 38 -12.03 9.04 -0.76
CA GLU A 38 -12.26 10.37 -0.20
C GLU A 38 -13.44 11.07 -0.88
N ALA A 39 -13.54 10.94 -2.20
CA ALA A 39 -14.63 11.52 -2.98
C ALA A 39 -16.02 11.01 -2.54
N ASP A 40 -16.12 9.71 -2.22
CA ASP A 40 -17.38 9.11 -1.75
C ASP A 40 -17.78 9.69 -0.38
N VAL A 41 -16.81 9.86 0.53
CA VAL A 41 -17.04 10.45 1.85
C VAL A 41 -17.45 11.91 1.71
N LEU A 42 -16.74 12.70 0.92
CA LEU A 42 -17.05 14.12 0.70
C LEU A 42 -18.41 14.28 0.02
N ALA A 43 -18.79 13.44 -0.92
CA ALA A 43 -20.10 13.48 -1.55
C ALA A 43 -21.26 13.23 -0.56
N ALA A 44 -21.05 12.37 0.43
CA ALA A 44 -22.02 12.09 1.48
C ALA A 44 -22.08 13.20 2.55
N VAL A 45 -20.93 13.74 2.93
CA VAL A 45 -20.81 14.67 4.08
C VAL A 45 -21.15 16.11 3.72
N LYS A 46 -20.60 16.65 2.62
CA LYS A 46 -20.73 18.07 2.26
C LYS A 46 -22.17 18.63 2.24
N PRO A 47 -23.15 17.96 1.60
CA PRO A 47 -24.52 18.52 1.58
C PRO A 47 -25.16 18.55 2.96
N ILE A 48 -24.83 17.59 3.83
CA ILE A 48 -25.41 17.49 5.16
C ILE A 48 -24.74 18.48 6.12
N GLU A 49 -23.41 18.68 6.04
CA GLU A 49 -22.71 19.75 6.75
C GLU A 49 -23.27 21.11 6.39
N SER A 50 -23.39 21.42 5.10
CA SER A 50 -23.93 22.69 4.61
C SER A 50 -25.35 22.96 5.13
N LYS A 51 -26.21 21.95 5.09
CA LYS A 51 -27.59 22.00 5.61
C LYS A 51 -27.63 22.31 7.11
N ASN A 52 -26.69 21.77 7.87
CA ASN A 52 -26.62 21.90 9.34
C ASN A 52 -25.72 23.03 9.82
N GLY A 53 -25.19 23.86 8.92
CA GLY A 53 -24.34 24.99 9.26
C GLY A 53 -23.01 24.59 9.91
N VAL A 54 -22.39 23.54 9.40
CA VAL A 54 -21.04 23.11 9.78
C VAL A 54 -20.11 23.23 8.59
N TYR A 55 -18.90 23.72 8.84
CA TYR A 55 -17.80 23.69 7.89
C TYR A 55 -16.61 22.96 8.48
N SER A 56 -16.08 21.98 7.79
CA SER A 56 -14.93 21.20 8.26
C SER A 56 -13.74 21.32 7.30
N TYR A 57 -12.53 21.34 7.88
CA TYR A 57 -11.29 21.48 7.11
C TYR A 57 -10.06 21.03 7.91
N PRO A 58 -8.96 20.66 7.24
CA PRO A 58 -7.69 20.42 7.92
C PRO A 58 -7.09 21.74 8.44
N TYR A 59 -7.13 21.92 9.74
CA TYR A 59 -6.66 23.14 10.43
C TYR A 59 -5.14 23.22 10.49
N SER A 60 -4.48 22.10 10.83
CA SER A 60 -3.02 22.03 10.85
C SER A 60 -2.50 20.64 10.49
N ARG A 61 -1.26 20.59 10.00
CA ARG A 61 -0.57 19.34 9.65
C ARG A 61 0.86 19.36 10.12
N GLU A 62 1.35 18.22 10.56
CA GLU A 62 2.71 17.99 11.03
C GLU A 62 3.23 16.66 10.47
N ILE A 63 4.40 16.67 9.86
CA ILE A 63 5.10 15.43 9.48
C ILE A 63 5.80 14.91 10.72
N ILE A 64 5.32 13.79 11.27
CA ILE A 64 5.88 13.20 12.48
C ILE A 64 6.88 12.08 12.20
N GLU A 65 6.88 11.54 10.98
CA GLU A 65 7.84 10.53 10.55
C GLU A 65 8.07 10.64 9.05
N SER A 66 9.32 10.56 8.62
CA SER A 66 9.73 10.48 7.23
C SER A 66 10.88 9.50 7.08
N ALA A 67 10.75 8.54 6.16
CA ALA A 67 11.77 7.53 5.93
C ALA A 67 11.83 7.14 4.44
N VAL A 68 12.98 6.63 4.03
CA VAL A 68 13.13 5.94 2.75
C VAL A 68 13.13 4.44 3.01
N LEU A 69 12.12 3.75 2.49
CA LEU A 69 12.01 2.31 2.54
C LEU A 69 12.74 1.72 1.34
N ALA A 70 13.79 0.96 1.59
CA ALA A 70 14.54 0.26 0.56
C ALA A 70 14.19 -1.24 0.60
N SER A 71 13.96 -1.84 -0.56
CA SER A 71 13.74 -3.28 -0.71
C SER A 71 14.50 -3.80 -1.92
N ALA A 72 15.19 -4.93 -1.76
CA ALA A 72 15.84 -5.61 -2.86
C ALA A 72 14.79 -6.31 -3.75
N LYS A 73 14.87 -6.09 -5.06
CA LYS A 73 14.08 -6.83 -6.03
C LYS A 73 14.73 -8.16 -6.38
N ALA A 74 13.96 -9.06 -6.95
CA ALA A 74 14.43 -10.38 -7.37
C ALA A 74 15.54 -10.34 -8.46
N ASP A 75 15.66 -9.22 -9.17
CA ASP A 75 16.68 -8.96 -10.20
C ASP A 75 17.96 -8.31 -9.64
N GLY A 76 18.08 -8.17 -8.32
CA GLY A 76 19.22 -7.55 -7.64
C GLY A 76 19.18 -6.01 -7.62
N THR A 77 18.17 -5.36 -8.22
CA THR A 77 18.01 -3.90 -8.14
C THR A 77 17.31 -3.49 -6.86
N GLU A 78 17.63 -2.30 -6.35
CA GLU A 78 16.92 -1.71 -5.21
C GLU A 78 15.63 -0.99 -5.66
N SER A 79 14.55 -1.20 -4.93
CA SER A 79 13.36 -0.36 -4.99
C SER A 79 13.37 0.57 -3.79
N LYS A 80 13.24 1.88 -4.04
CA LYS A 80 13.13 2.88 -2.97
C LYS A 80 11.74 3.49 -3.00
N GLN A 81 11.15 3.64 -1.82
CA GLN A 81 9.87 4.30 -1.65
C GLN A 81 9.99 5.30 -0.51
N GLN A 82 9.36 6.46 -0.68
CA GLN A 82 9.23 7.41 0.42
C GLN A 82 8.05 7.01 1.29
N PHE A 83 8.29 6.95 2.60
CA PHE A 83 7.28 6.82 3.64
C PHE A 83 7.13 8.15 4.34
N LEU A 84 5.88 8.59 4.55
CA LEU A 84 5.55 9.72 5.42
C LEU A 84 4.40 9.33 6.33
N ARG A 85 4.51 9.77 7.60
CA ARG A 85 3.40 9.81 8.56
C ARG A 85 3.07 11.24 8.86
N VAL A 86 1.81 11.63 8.59
CA VAL A 86 1.32 12.99 8.80
C VAL A 86 0.24 12.96 9.90
N LYS A 87 0.43 13.78 10.92
CA LYS A 87 -0.60 14.13 11.90
C LYS A 87 -1.43 15.27 11.32
N THR A 88 -2.73 15.11 11.27
CA THR A 88 -3.67 16.17 10.87
C THR A 88 -4.59 16.51 12.04
N VAL A 89 -4.71 17.78 12.34
CA VAL A 89 -5.79 18.31 13.17
C VAL A 89 -6.89 18.78 12.23
N TYR A 90 -8.02 18.10 12.25
CA TYR A 90 -9.18 18.42 11.42
C TYR A 90 -10.22 19.13 12.26
N ARG A 91 -10.65 20.31 11.83
CA ARG A 91 -11.55 21.19 12.58
C ARG A 91 -12.95 21.20 11.99
N PHE A 92 -13.93 21.12 12.85
CA PHE A 92 -15.36 21.24 12.56
C PHE A 92 -15.88 22.53 13.23
N VAL A 93 -16.37 23.46 12.45
CA VAL A 93 -16.74 24.81 12.92
C VAL A 93 -18.23 25.04 12.72
N ASN A 94 -18.87 25.59 13.73
CA ASN A 94 -20.20 26.18 13.61
C ASN A 94 -20.10 27.47 12.79
N VAL A 95 -20.70 27.52 11.60
CA VAL A 95 -20.59 28.66 10.68
C VAL A 95 -21.22 29.93 11.23
N ASP A 96 -22.22 29.83 12.14
CA ASP A 96 -22.88 30.94 12.76
C ASP A 96 -22.08 31.52 13.95
N ASN A 97 -21.19 30.72 14.55
CA ASN A 97 -20.29 31.10 15.62
C ASN A 97 -18.93 30.39 15.46
N PRO A 98 -17.95 30.97 14.75
CA PRO A 98 -16.64 30.34 14.50
C PRO A 98 -15.80 30.05 15.74
N ALA A 99 -16.13 30.61 16.90
CA ALA A 99 -15.49 30.27 18.18
C ALA A 99 -16.00 28.91 18.74
N ASP A 100 -17.14 28.45 18.26
CA ASP A 100 -17.74 27.14 18.61
C ASP A 100 -17.30 26.10 17.62
N TYR A 101 -16.22 25.36 17.94
CA TYR A 101 -15.61 24.35 17.10
C TYR A 101 -15.15 23.13 17.92
N VAL A 102 -14.84 22.06 17.21
CA VAL A 102 -14.19 20.87 17.76
C VAL A 102 -13.08 20.40 16.82
N ASP A 103 -11.96 20.01 17.41
CA ASP A 103 -10.80 19.49 16.71
C ASP A 103 -10.69 17.98 16.91
N ILE A 104 -10.42 17.26 15.81
CA ILE A 104 -10.16 15.82 15.80
C ILE A 104 -8.77 15.59 15.21
N THR A 105 -7.93 14.87 15.95
CA THR A 105 -6.59 14.49 15.48
C THR A 105 -6.65 13.14 14.79
N THR A 106 -6.06 13.07 13.60
CA THR A 106 -5.88 11.83 12.84
C THR A 106 -4.44 11.68 12.36
N TYR A 107 -4.08 10.46 12.00
CA TYR A 107 -2.79 10.12 11.43
C TYR A 107 -3.01 9.44 10.08
N GLY A 108 -2.21 9.82 9.10
CA GLY A 108 -2.23 9.20 7.79
C GLY A 108 -0.83 8.78 7.37
N ASP A 109 -0.71 7.56 6.87
CA ASP A 109 0.52 7.03 6.31
C ASP A 109 0.45 7.08 4.78
N GLY A 110 1.53 7.55 4.16
CA GLY A 110 1.68 7.58 2.72
C GLY A 110 2.97 6.88 2.30
N VAL A 111 2.85 5.97 1.35
CA VAL A 111 4.01 5.30 0.72
C VAL A 111 3.93 5.49 -0.78
N ASP A 112 5.01 5.96 -1.37
CA ASP A 112 5.10 6.13 -2.82
C ASP A 112 6.56 6.08 -3.31
N SER A 113 6.76 5.58 -4.53
CA SER A 113 8.08 5.53 -5.15
C SER A 113 8.49 6.84 -5.83
N GLN A 114 7.59 7.82 -5.89
CA GLN A 114 7.78 9.13 -6.49
C GLN A 114 7.38 10.23 -5.50
N ASP A 115 6.54 11.17 -5.92
CA ASP A 115 6.17 12.39 -5.19
C ASP A 115 4.82 12.34 -4.46
N LYS A 116 4.10 11.22 -4.54
CA LYS A 116 2.71 11.13 -4.06
C LYS A 116 2.56 10.72 -2.58
N ALA A 117 3.65 10.37 -1.89
CA ALA A 117 3.57 9.96 -0.48
C ALA A 117 2.89 11.01 0.41
N PRO A 118 3.20 12.33 0.32
CA PRO A 118 2.52 13.34 1.11
C PRO A 118 1.00 13.41 0.83
N GLY A 119 0.61 13.41 -0.44
CA GLY A 119 -0.80 13.43 -0.84
C GLY A 119 -1.58 12.23 -0.30
N LYS A 120 -1.00 11.02 -0.38
CA LYS A 120 -1.59 9.80 0.17
C LYS A 120 -1.80 9.90 1.68
N ALA A 121 -0.79 10.38 2.41
CA ALA A 121 -0.87 10.55 3.87
C ALA A 121 -1.96 11.55 4.27
N MET A 122 -2.03 12.70 3.58
CA MET A 122 -3.02 13.74 3.86
C MET A 122 -4.44 13.26 3.56
N THR A 123 -4.69 12.70 2.37
CA THR A 123 -6.01 12.17 1.97
C THR A 123 -6.49 11.09 2.94
N TYR A 124 -5.57 10.22 3.41
CA TYR A 124 -5.91 9.21 4.39
C TYR A 124 -6.37 9.84 5.72
N GLY A 125 -5.59 10.79 6.26
CA GLY A 125 -5.92 11.49 7.50
C GLY A 125 -7.25 12.22 7.43
N ASP A 126 -7.50 12.97 6.36
CA ASP A 126 -8.73 13.76 6.15
C ASP A 126 -9.98 12.85 6.04
N LYS A 127 -9.87 11.79 5.24
CA LYS A 127 -10.95 10.81 5.11
C LYS A 127 -11.31 10.19 6.46
N TYR A 128 -10.32 9.79 7.25
CA TYR A 128 -10.57 9.18 8.56
C TYR A 128 -11.08 10.19 9.58
N ALA A 129 -10.73 11.47 9.49
CA ALA A 129 -11.32 12.51 10.33
C ALA A 129 -12.85 12.55 10.15
N LEU A 130 -13.32 12.61 8.91
CA LEU A 130 -14.75 12.62 8.60
C LEU A 130 -15.46 11.32 8.99
N LEU A 131 -14.86 10.16 8.63
CA LEU A 131 -15.42 8.85 8.95
C LEU A 131 -15.63 8.66 10.47
N LYS A 132 -14.65 9.05 11.27
CA LYS A 132 -14.71 8.88 12.73
C LYS A 132 -15.55 9.94 13.42
N ALA A 133 -15.50 11.21 12.98
CA ALA A 133 -16.33 12.28 13.50
C ALA A 133 -17.83 11.96 13.38
N TYR A 134 -18.24 11.48 12.21
CA TYR A 134 -19.64 11.20 11.91
C TYR A 134 -20.03 9.73 12.09
N LYS A 135 -19.12 8.89 12.60
CA LYS A 135 -19.35 7.45 12.84
C LYS A 135 -19.86 6.73 11.59
N ILE A 136 -19.33 7.09 10.41
CA ILE A 136 -19.76 6.55 9.13
C ILE A 136 -19.35 5.08 9.01
N ILE A 137 -20.32 4.22 8.73
CA ILE A 137 -20.08 2.79 8.53
C ILE A 137 -19.63 2.55 7.09
N THR A 138 -18.45 1.99 6.93
CA THR A 138 -17.86 1.66 5.63
C THR A 138 -17.90 0.16 5.29
N GLY A 139 -18.30 -0.67 6.26
CA GLY A 139 -18.23 -2.13 6.14
C GLY A 139 -16.79 -2.67 6.12
N ASP A 140 -15.79 -1.84 6.43
CA ASP A 140 -14.41 -2.23 6.64
C ASP A 140 -14.13 -2.23 8.13
N ASP A 141 -13.98 -3.41 8.69
CA ASP A 141 -13.44 -3.61 10.01
C ASP A 141 -12.01 -4.17 9.82
N PRO A 142 -10.96 -3.33 10.01
CA PRO A 142 -9.58 -3.78 9.88
C PRO A 142 -9.24 -4.98 10.78
N ASP A 143 -9.97 -5.12 11.88
CA ASP A 143 -9.74 -6.18 12.86
C ASP A 143 -10.30 -7.54 12.39
N GLN A 144 -11.15 -7.56 11.36
CA GLN A 144 -11.63 -8.80 10.74
C GLN A 144 -10.61 -9.43 9.79
N THR A 145 -9.58 -8.68 9.40
CA THR A 145 -8.50 -9.19 8.57
C THR A 145 -7.27 -9.38 9.45
N ALA A 146 -6.85 -10.63 9.67
CA ALA A 146 -5.62 -10.89 10.41
C ALA A 146 -4.46 -10.13 9.78
N SER A 147 -3.87 -9.21 10.52
CA SER A 147 -2.64 -8.53 10.10
C SER A 147 -1.54 -9.58 9.95
N ALA A 148 -0.80 -9.53 8.85
CA ALA A 148 0.42 -10.33 8.75
C ALA A 148 1.33 -9.97 9.95
N PRO A 149 1.95 -10.94 10.62
CA PRO A 149 2.82 -10.68 11.77
C PRO A 149 3.90 -9.69 11.40
N LEU A 150 4.04 -8.59 12.16
CA LEU A 150 5.11 -7.60 12.01
C LEU A 150 6.50 -8.19 12.36
N ASN A 151 6.54 -9.34 12.99
CA ASN A 151 7.77 -10.06 13.25
C ASN A 151 8.19 -10.83 12.00
N GLY A 152 9.12 -10.23 11.26
CA GLY A 152 9.92 -10.95 10.29
C GLY A 152 10.73 -12.02 10.98
N LYS A 153 10.14 -13.19 11.20
CA LYS A 153 10.76 -14.51 11.41
C LYS A 153 9.61 -15.50 11.57
N GLU A 154 9.17 -15.94 10.53
CA GLU A 154 8.76 -17.22 10.01
C GLU A 154 7.92 -16.93 8.77
N GLN A 155 8.63 -16.57 7.72
CA GLN A 155 8.13 -16.95 6.41
C GLN A 155 8.01 -18.47 6.50
N LYS A 156 6.78 -18.97 6.80
CA LYS A 156 6.44 -20.29 6.25
C LYS A 156 6.89 -20.17 4.80
N PRO A 157 7.73 -21.08 4.30
CA PRO A 157 8.19 -20.96 2.94
C PRO A 157 6.91 -20.84 2.10
N VAL A 158 6.73 -19.70 1.44
CA VAL A 158 5.89 -19.65 0.25
C VAL A 158 6.43 -20.83 -0.52
N GLN A 159 5.64 -21.87 -0.73
CA GLN A 159 5.99 -22.92 -1.65
C GLN A 159 6.16 -22.22 -2.99
N ARG A 160 7.38 -21.73 -3.22
CA ARG A 160 7.80 -21.29 -4.54
C ARG A 160 7.58 -22.53 -5.37
N GLN A 161 6.66 -22.48 -6.29
CA GLN A 161 6.54 -23.55 -7.27
C GLN A 161 7.89 -23.58 -7.99
N THR A 162 8.78 -24.40 -7.47
CA THR A 162 10.08 -24.65 -8.07
C THR A 162 9.86 -25.51 -9.31
N ILE A 163 10.80 -25.46 -10.24
CA ILE A 163 10.72 -26.26 -11.47
C ILE A 163 10.64 -27.74 -11.14
N SER A 164 9.91 -28.48 -11.97
CA SER A 164 9.83 -29.93 -11.83
C SER A 164 11.20 -30.62 -12.07
N ALA A 165 11.37 -31.83 -11.57
CA ALA A 165 12.59 -32.61 -11.76
C ALA A 165 12.93 -32.83 -13.25
N GLU A 166 11.91 -32.88 -14.10
CA GLU A 166 12.07 -33.00 -15.56
C GLU A 166 12.64 -31.71 -16.16
N LYS A 167 12.08 -30.54 -15.77
CA LYS A 167 12.58 -29.22 -16.21
C LYS A 167 13.99 -28.95 -15.70
N ARG A 168 14.31 -29.40 -14.49
CA ARG A 168 15.66 -29.31 -13.95
C ARG A 168 16.66 -30.08 -14.85
N LYS A 169 16.39 -31.33 -15.16
CA LYS A 169 17.25 -32.14 -16.05
C LYS A 169 17.39 -31.52 -17.43
N ALA A 170 16.29 -31.03 -18.00
CA ALA A 170 16.32 -30.34 -19.28
C ALA A 170 17.20 -29.09 -19.25
N LEU A 171 17.11 -28.31 -18.14
CA LEU A 171 17.92 -27.11 -17.94
C LEU A 171 19.42 -27.47 -17.78
N GLU A 172 19.77 -28.50 -17.03
CA GLU A 172 21.16 -29.00 -16.88
C GLU A 172 21.78 -29.31 -18.26
N ILE A 173 21.05 -30.04 -19.11
CA ILE A 173 21.49 -30.36 -20.49
C ILE A 173 21.60 -29.05 -21.31
N PHE A 174 20.64 -28.18 -21.23
CA PHE A 174 20.62 -26.92 -21.97
C PHE A 174 21.79 -26.01 -21.60
N LEU A 175 22.07 -25.85 -20.30
CA LEU A 175 23.22 -25.05 -19.81
C LEU A 175 24.56 -25.67 -20.25
N SER A 176 24.69 -27.02 -20.24
CA SER A 176 25.87 -27.72 -20.71
C SER A 176 26.13 -27.47 -22.20
N GLN A 177 25.09 -27.48 -23.04
CA GLN A 177 25.21 -27.16 -24.48
C GLN A 177 25.71 -25.75 -24.74
N HIS A 178 25.41 -24.82 -23.81
CA HIS A 178 25.82 -23.44 -23.88
C HIS A 178 27.10 -23.12 -23.07
N SER A 179 27.78 -24.13 -22.56
CA SER A 179 29.03 -23.99 -21.78
C SER A 179 28.88 -23.08 -20.54
N VAL A 180 27.70 -23.01 -19.96
CA VAL A 180 27.40 -22.25 -18.72
C VAL A 180 27.30 -23.22 -17.56
N PRO A 181 28.17 -23.13 -16.52
CA PRO A 181 28.09 -24.02 -15.37
C PRO A 181 26.87 -23.79 -14.51
N ASP A 182 26.31 -24.83 -13.94
CA ASP A 182 25.18 -24.80 -13.02
C ASP A 182 25.45 -23.91 -11.82
N ASP A 183 26.66 -23.99 -11.23
CA ASP A 183 27.10 -23.18 -10.10
C ASP A 183 27.06 -21.68 -10.38
N PHE A 184 27.37 -21.27 -11.61
CA PHE A 184 27.29 -19.87 -12.00
C PHE A 184 25.85 -19.39 -12.00
N VAL A 185 24.94 -20.20 -12.53
CA VAL A 185 23.49 -19.92 -12.53
C VAL A 185 22.95 -19.89 -11.10
N CYS A 186 23.32 -20.88 -10.29
CA CYS A 186 22.90 -20.96 -8.89
C CYS A 186 23.33 -19.72 -8.09
N LYS A 187 24.57 -19.24 -8.28
CA LYS A 187 25.05 -18.00 -7.66
C LYS A 187 24.30 -16.78 -8.15
N LEU A 188 24.07 -16.67 -9.46
CA LEU A 188 23.37 -15.52 -10.05
C LEU A 188 21.93 -15.35 -9.56
N TYR A 189 21.24 -16.48 -9.34
CA TYR A 189 19.84 -16.50 -8.89
C TYR A 189 19.67 -16.75 -7.39
N ASN A 190 20.79 -16.84 -6.66
CA ASN A 190 20.84 -17.07 -5.20
C ASN A 190 20.02 -18.30 -4.77
N VAL A 191 20.28 -19.43 -5.44
CA VAL A 191 19.72 -20.73 -5.12
C VAL A 191 20.84 -21.73 -4.84
N SER A 192 20.58 -22.74 -4.01
CA SER A 192 21.57 -23.78 -3.66
C SER A 192 21.75 -24.81 -4.78
N GLU A 193 20.74 -25.03 -5.59
CA GLU A 193 20.73 -25.95 -6.72
C GLU A 193 19.71 -25.49 -7.78
N LEU A 194 19.83 -25.99 -9.03
CA LEU A 194 18.91 -25.63 -10.12
C LEU A 194 17.45 -25.98 -9.81
N GLY A 195 17.20 -27.01 -9.00
CA GLY A 195 15.87 -27.38 -8.54
C GLY A 195 15.19 -26.31 -7.66
N GLY A 196 15.96 -25.39 -7.07
CA GLY A 196 15.45 -24.24 -6.31
C GLY A 196 14.96 -23.07 -7.15
N LEU A 197 15.15 -23.11 -8.47
CA LEU A 197 14.68 -22.07 -9.38
C LEU A 197 13.14 -22.10 -9.49
N THR A 198 12.55 -20.93 -9.58
CA THR A 198 11.13 -20.78 -9.89
C THR A 198 10.87 -20.92 -11.39
N GLU A 199 9.62 -21.21 -11.78
CA GLU A 199 9.20 -21.28 -13.20
C GLU A 199 9.55 -19.98 -13.97
N LYS A 200 9.44 -18.81 -13.32
CA LYS A 200 9.80 -17.53 -13.94
C LYS A 200 11.31 -17.39 -14.17
N GLN A 201 12.12 -17.83 -13.21
CA GLN A 201 13.58 -17.81 -13.34
C GLN A 201 14.06 -18.79 -14.42
N HIS A 202 13.48 -19.98 -14.47
CA HIS A 202 13.73 -20.95 -15.54
C HIS A 202 13.43 -20.36 -16.91
N ALA A 203 12.24 -19.80 -17.13
CA ALA A 203 11.88 -19.16 -18.38
C ALA A 203 12.81 -18.00 -18.73
N HIS A 204 13.23 -17.20 -17.74
CA HIS A 204 14.19 -16.11 -17.96
C HIS A 204 15.56 -16.62 -18.43
N ILE A 205 16.07 -17.70 -17.85
CA ILE A 205 17.35 -18.32 -18.25
C ILE A 205 17.27 -18.80 -19.70
N VAL A 206 16.25 -19.58 -20.03
CA VAL A 206 16.07 -20.15 -21.37
C VAL A 206 15.95 -19.05 -22.43
N ASN A 207 15.18 -17.99 -22.16
CA ASN A 207 14.95 -16.89 -23.10
C ASN A 207 16.13 -15.92 -23.24
N ASN A 208 17.08 -15.93 -22.30
CA ASN A 208 18.21 -14.99 -22.29
C ASN A 208 19.57 -15.70 -22.21
N ILE A 209 19.66 -16.92 -22.70
CA ILE A 209 20.90 -17.73 -22.60
C ILE A 209 22.13 -17.02 -23.15
N GLN A 210 22.01 -16.31 -24.28
CA GLN A 210 23.12 -15.61 -24.90
C GLN A 210 23.72 -14.56 -23.96
N LYS A 211 22.88 -13.80 -23.28
CA LYS A 211 23.32 -12.83 -22.27
C LYS A 211 23.98 -13.47 -21.05
N LEU A 212 23.55 -14.69 -20.75
CA LEU A 212 24.12 -15.47 -19.65
C LEU A 212 25.52 -15.99 -20.00
N GLU A 213 25.72 -16.46 -21.24
CA GLU A 213 27.03 -16.85 -21.79
C GLU A 213 28.01 -15.66 -21.74
N ASP A 214 27.58 -14.50 -22.20
CA ASP A 214 28.42 -13.29 -22.21
C ASP A 214 28.85 -12.90 -20.79
N LYS A 215 27.90 -12.89 -19.83
CA LYS A 215 28.22 -12.64 -18.41
C LYS A 215 29.16 -13.69 -17.81
N TYR A 216 29.01 -14.94 -18.17
CA TYR A 216 29.90 -15.99 -17.70
C TYR A 216 31.32 -15.82 -18.27
N ARG A 217 31.45 -15.44 -19.56
CA ARG A 217 32.73 -15.14 -20.20
C ARG A 217 33.44 -13.96 -19.50
N GLU A 218 32.73 -12.85 -19.28
CA GLU A 218 33.25 -11.70 -18.55
C GLU A 218 33.68 -12.03 -17.11
N ALA A 219 32.99 -12.95 -16.45
CA ALA A 219 33.33 -13.38 -15.09
C ALA A 219 34.59 -14.26 -15.02
N ARG A 220 35.02 -14.87 -16.15
CA ARG A 220 36.25 -15.69 -16.23
C ARG A 220 37.49 -14.86 -16.59
N GLU A 221 37.30 -13.69 -17.17
CA GLU A 221 38.40 -12.80 -17.60
C GLU A 221 38.85 -11.81 -16.49
N LYS A 222 38.13 -11.81 -15.35
CA LYS A 222 38.46 -11.06 -14.13
C LYS A 222 39.10 -11.95 -13.08
#